data_91b25dfd8993d26152f628c24feaf5c4
#
_entry.id   91b25dfd8993d26152f628c24feaf5c4
#
_cell.length_a   1.000
_cell.length_b   1.000
_cell.length_c   1.000
_cell.angle_alpha   90.00
_cell.angle_beta   90.00
_cell.angle_gamma   90.00
#
_symmetry.space_group_name_H-M   'P 1'
#
loop_
_entity.id
_entity.type
_entity.pdbx_description
1 polymer ?
#
loop_
_entity_poly.entity_id
_entity_poly.type
_entity_poly.pdbx_seq_one_letter_code
_entity_poly.pdbx_strand_id
1 'polypeptide(L)'
;MRLLLFALVSLCLITPAAAIEDLRVPGGVAVIPIDSEARPTFNGKPVLTIQDDGQHVAVVGLALALEPGEHMLQHMGKQILFQVHPKKYLEQRIYLENKRHVTPDTLDLDRIKGESQKQRGALDAFDGNLDSIRMILPVKGPISGPFGKRRFFNDQPRRPHSGTDIAAPTGTPIKAAATGRVGLIGDFFFNGRLVVIDHGEGLKTMYNHMDRVDVREGQVVTQGQPIGTVGATGRVTGAHLHLGVILNGVSVDPVLFIPEIRSLPQ
;
A
#
# COMPACT_ATOMS: atom_id res chain seq x y z
N MET A 1 31.72 55.21 18.75
CA MET A 1 30.96 54.09 19.31
C MET A 1 30.30 53.38 18.13
N ARG A 2 30.96 52.34 17.57
CA ARG A 2 30.47 51.58 16.40
C ARG A 2 29.71 50.34 16.90
N LEU A 3 28.40 50.29 16.66
CA LEU A 3 27.58 49.09 16.90
C LEU A 3 27.89 48.06 15.80
N LEU A 4 28.42 46.92 16.17
CA LEU A 4 28.50 45.73 15.33
C LEU A 4 27.14 44.97 15.44
N LEU A 5 26.37 44.99 14.34
CA LEU A 5 25.20 44.13 14.19
C LEU A 5 25.70 42.73 13.85
N PHE A 6 25.53 41.76 14.75
CA PHE A 6 25.68 40.34 14.46
C PHE A 6 24.38 39.85 13.81
N ALA A 7 24.43 39.59 12.53
CA ALA A 7 23.35 38.85 11.84
C ALA A 7 23.43 37.38 12.21
N LEU A 8 22.45 36.88 12.98
CA LEU A 8 22.25 35.46 13.22
C LEU A 8 21.73 34.83 11.91
N VAL A 9 22.61 34.17 11.17
CA VAL A 9 22.22 33.30 10.07
C VAL A 9 21.64 32.01 10.69
N SER A 10 20.33 31.91 10.75
CA SER A 10 19.62 30.67 11.11
C SER A 10 19.87 29.65 10.01
N LEU A 11 20.80 28.74 10.25
CA LEU A 11 21.03 27.57 9.39
C LEU A 11 19.81 26.62 9.56
N CYS A 12 18.87 26.75 8.65
CA CYS A 12 17.76 25.79 8.56
C CYS A 12 18.39 24.44 8.17
N LEU A 13 18.63 23.57 9.15
CA LEU A 13 19.00 22.18 8.90
C LEU A 13 17.82 21.53 8.15
N ILE A 14 17.93 21.49 6.82
CA ILE A 14 17.08 20.63 5.99
C ILE A 14 17.46 19.20 6.38
N THR A 15 16.70 18.61 7.31
CA THR A 15 16.80 17.18 7.54
C THR A 15 16.48 16.49 6.21
N PRO A 16 17.38 15.65 5.69
CA PRO A 16 17.08 14.90 4.47
C PRO A 16 15.76 14.17 4.69
N ALA A 17 14.92 14.23 3.66
CA ALA A 17 13.64 13.57 3.69
C ALA A 17 13.89 12.09 3.88
N ALA A 18 13.62 11.57 5.09
CA ALA A 18 13.88 10.18 5.43
C ALA A 18 13.33 9.26 4.34
N ALA A 19 14.22 8.42 3.82
CA ALA A 19 13.92 7.29 2.99
C ALA A 19 12.79 6.44 3.59
N ILE A 20 12.25 5.55 2.77
CA ILE A 20 11.32 4.53 3.28
C ILE A 20 12.01 3.71 4.38
N GLU A 21 11.26 3.37 5.43
CA GLU A 21 11.77 2.56 6.54
C GLU A 21 12.12 1.14 6.08
N ASP A 22 13.35 0.70 6.38
CA ASP A 22 13.80 -0.68 6.16
C ASP A 22 13.22 -1.59 7.25
N LEU A 23 12.09 -2.24 6.95
CA LEU A 23 11.38 -3.15 7.85
C LEU A 23 11.32 -4.56 7.25
N ARG A 24 12.36 -5.34 7.45
CA ARG A 24 12.55 -6.69 6.85
C ARG A 24 11.77 -7.77 7.58
N VAL A 25 10.44 -7.71 7.48
CA VAL A 25 9.50 -8.70 8.03
C VAL A 25 8.44 -9.04 6.98
N PRO A 26 7.73 -10.18 7.06
CA PRO A 26 6.58 -10.43 6.19
C PRO A 26 5.58 -9.27 6.23
N GLY A 27 5.19 -8.74 5.08
CA GLY A 27 4.35 -7.53 4.97
C GLY A 27 5.10 -6.19 5.08
N GLY A 28 6.40 -6.22 5.30
CA GLY A 28 7.26 -5.05 5.34
C GLY A 28 7.97 -4.78 4.01
N VAL A 29 9.07 -4.03 4.09
CA VAL A 29 9.92 -3.63 2.96
C VAL A 29 11.38 -3.86 3.32
N ALA A 30 12.18 -4.39 2.39
CA ALA A 30 13.63 -4.38 2.49
C ALA A 30 14.19 -3.26 1.60
N VAL A 31 15.04 -2.40 2.18
CA VAL A 31 15.79 -1.36 1.46
C VAL A 31 17.22 -1.87 1.32
N ILE A 32 17.66 -2.13 0.09
CA ILE A 32 18.92 -2.82 -0.19
C ILE A 32 19.78 -1.93 -1.07
N PRO A 33 20.98 -1.50 -0.62
CA PRO A 33 21.93 -0.79 -1.47
C PRO A 33 22.32 -1.60 -2.70
N ILE A 34 22.40 -0.94 -3.86
CA ILE A 34 22.81 -1.51 -5.14
C ILE A 34 23.82 -0.63 -5.85
N ASP A 35 24.66 -1.24 -6.70
CA ASP A 35 25.81 -0.57 -7.33
C ASP A 35 25.41 0.38 -8.49
N SER A 36 24.18 0.28 -9.02
CA SER A 36 23.72 1.06 -10.17
C SER A 36 22.19 1.14 -10.25
N GLU A 37 21.67 1.96 -11.15
CA GLU A 37 20.24 2.07 -11.46
C GLU A 37 19.65 0.87 -12.24
N ALA A 38 20.50 -0.08 -12.66
CA ALA A 38 20.03 -1.28 -13.35
C ALA A 38 19.00 -2.02 -12.49
N ARG A 39 17.87 -2.35 -13.10
CA ARG A 39 16.69 -2.88 -12.39
C ARG A 39 16.97 -4.25 -11.76
N PRO A 40 16.91 -4.37 -10.42
CA PRO A 40 17.04 -5.67 -9.76
C PRO A 40 15.75 -6.49 -9.88
N THR A 41 15.84 -7.79 -9.58
CA THR A 41 14.68 -8.67 -9.49
C THR A 41 14.64 -9.44 -8.18
N PHE A 42 13.45 -9.64 -7.66
CA PHE A 42 13.18 -10.48 -6.50
C PHE A 42 12.10 -11.50 -6.84
N ASN A 43 12.39 -12.79 -6.65
CA ASN A 43 11.49 -13.89 -7.06
C ASN A 43 11.02 -13.76 -8.53
N GLY A 44 11.91 -13.35 -9.43
CA GLY A 44 11.64 -13.18 -10.85
C GLY A 44 10.82 -11.95 -11.23
N LYS A 45 10.44 -11.11 -10.28
CA LYS A 45 9.72 -9.84 -10.52
C LYS A 45 10.66 -8.65 -10.43
N PRO A 46 10.47 -7.61 -11.27
CA PRO A 46 11.24 -6.38 -11.16
C PRO A 46 10.96 -5.68 -9.83
N VAL A 47 11.97 -4.98 -9.32
CA VAL A 47 11.93 -4.30 -8.02
C VAL A 47 12.12 -2.80 -8.24
N LEU A 48 11.37 -1.98 -7.49
CA LEU A 48 11.51 -0.54 -7.46
C LEU A 48 12.94 -0.14 -7.09
N THR A 49 13.51 0.79 -7.86
CA THR A 49 14.82 1.39 -7.58
C THR A 49 14.64 2.90 -7.40
N ILE A 50 15.21 3.44 -6.33
CA ILE A 50 15.22 4.88 -6.07
C ILE A 50 16.64 5.34 -5.73
N GLN A 51 16.85 6.65 -5.76
CA GLN A 51 18.04 7.27 -5.15
C GLN A 51 17.72 7.72 -3.73
N ASP A 52 18.58 7.36 -2.80
CA ASP A 52 18.54 7.74 -1.39
C ASP A 52 19.93 8.20 -0.97
N ASP A 53 20.06 9.47 -0.53
CA ASP A 53 21.33 10.13 -0.19
C ASP A 53 22.43 9.94 -1.26
N GLY A 54 22.04 9.96 -2.54
CA GLY A 54 22.96 9.80 -3.68
C GLY A 54 23.36 8.34 -3.96
N GLN A 55 22.83 7.38 -3.23
CA GLN A 55 23.01 5.94 -3.45
C GLN A 55 21.78 5.34 -4.11
N HIS A 56 21.99 4.41 -5.06
CA HIS A 56 20.91 3.60 -5.59
C HIS A 56 20.50 2.53 -4.56
N VAL A 57 19.20 2.42 -4.30
CA VAL A 57 18.65 1.39 -3.43
C VAL A 57 17.48 0.67 -4.11
N ALA A 58 17.43 -0.63 -3.92
CA ALA A 58 16.30 -1.46 -4.28
C ALA A 58 15.30 -1.47 -3.11
N VAL A 59 14.03 -1.19 -3.39
CA VAL A 59 12.93 -1.20 -2.41
C VAL A 59 12.06 -2.42 -2.67
N VAL A 60 12.25 -3.47 -1.87
CA VAL A 60 11.66 -4.80 -2.08
C VAL A 60 10.44 -4.98 -1.20
N GLY A 61 9.25 -5.10 -1.78
CA GLY A 61 8.04 -5.49 -1.05
C GLY A 61 8.11 -6.95 -0.59
N LEU A 62 7.88 -7.20 0.69
CA LEU A 62 7.91 -8.52 1.31
C LEU A 62 6.49 -9.01 1.55
N ALA A 63 6.04 -10.05 0.82
CA ALA A 63 4.69 -10.58 0.95
C ALA A 63 4.40 -11.02 2.39
N LEU A 64 3.13 -10.87 2.85
CA LEU A 64 2.69 -11.38 4.17
C LEU A 64 2.89 -12.90 4.35
N ALA A 65 2.92 -13.64 3.24
CA ALA A 65 3.16 -15.09 3.22
C ALA A 65 4.64 -15.45 3.01
N LEU A 66 5.54 -14.46 2.98
CA LEU A 66 6.98 -14.73 2.83
C LEU A 66 7.50 -15.35 4.12
N GLU A 67 8.16 -16.49 4.01
CA GLU A 67 8.76 -17.16 5.17
C GLU A 67 9.96 -16.34 5.69
N PRO A 68 10.11 -16.18 7.02
CA PRO A 68 11.32 -15.61 7.59
C PRO A 68 12.56 -16.44 7.24
N GLY A 69 13.71 -15.78 7.08
CA GLY A 69 14.96 -16.44 6.71
C GLY A 69 15.78 -15.60 5.76
N GLU A 70 16.81 -16.21 5.18
CA GLU A 70 17.67 -15.59 4.19
C GLU A 70 16.98 -15.59 2.81
N HIS A 71 16.99 -14.44 2.16
CA HIS A 71 16.46 -14.22 0.80
C HIS A 71 17.50 -13.55 -0.08
N MET A 72 17.24 -13.54 -1.40
CA MET A 72 18.22 -13.14 -2.37
C MET A 72 17.62 -12.19 -3.40
N LEU A 73 18.18 -10.99 -3.52
CA LEU A 73 17.95 -10.06 -4.60
C LEU A 73 18.94 -10.33 -5.75
N GLN A 74 18.45 -10.38 -6.98
CA GLN A 74 19.28 -10.49 -8.17
C GLN A 74 19.54 -9.10 -8.74
N HIS A 75 20.79 -8.72 -8.95
CA HIS A 75 21.18 -7.45 -9.54
C HIS A 75 22.44 -7.62 -10.40
N MET A 76 22.35 -7.33 -11.71
CA MET A 76 23.48 -7.43 -12.67
C MET A 76 24.26 -8.76 -12.60
N GLY A 77 23.53 -9.88 -12.50
CA GLY A 77 24.12 -11.22 -12.39
C GLY A 77 24.70 -11.56 -11.01
N LYS A 78 24.69 -10.62 -10.08
CA LYS A 78 25.08 -10.85 -8.67
C LYS A 78 23.87 -11.21 -7.81
N GLN A 79 24.13 -11.91 -6.72
CA GLN A 79 23.18 -12.25 -5.67
C GLN A 79 23.49 -11.42 -4.43
N ILE A 80 22.52 -10.62 -3.97
CA ILE A 80 22.63 -9.83 -2.75
C ILE A 80 21.73 -10.50 -1.69
N LEU A 81 22.36 -11.10 -0.69
CA LEU A 81 21.65 -11.79 0.39
C LEU A 81 21.12 -10.78 1.41
N PHE A 82 19.92 -11.01 1.92
CA PHE A 82 19.33 -10.22 2.99
C PHE A 82 18.44 -11.08 3.88
N GLN A 83 18.34 -10.71 5.16
CA GLN A 83 17.58 -11.45 6.16
C GLN A 83 16.18 -10.88 6.31
N VAL A 84 15.15 -11.74 6.34
CA VAL A 84 13.78 -11.42 6.74
C VAL A 84 13.52 -12.00 8.13
N HIS A 85 13.09 -11.14 9.05
CA HIS A 85 12.85 -11.49 10.45
C HIS A 85 11.40 -11.93 10.68
N PRO A 86 11.12 -12.82 11.64
CA PRO A 86 9.75 -13.20 11.96
C PRO A 86 8.96 -12.03 12.57
N LYS A 87 7.68 -11.90 12.19
CA LYS A 87 6.73 -10.96 12.81
C LYS A 87 5.43 -11.69 13.13
N LYS A 88 5.00 -11.59 14.38
CA LYS A 88 3.71 -12.12 14.82
C LYS A 88 2.63 -11.03 14.67
N TYR A 89 1.62 -11.30 13.86
CA TYR A 89 0.45 -10.46 13.70
C TYR A 89 -0.68 -10.90 14.63
N LEU A 90 -1.44 -9.93 15.14
CA LEU A 90 -2.62 -10.17 15.99
C LEU A 90 -3.73 -10.88 15.19
N GLU A 91 -4.58 -11.61 15.88
CA GLU A 91 -5.79 -12.20 15.33
C GLU A 91 -6.97 -11.23 15.41
N GLN A 92 -7.84 -11.30 14.41
CA GLN A 92 -9.11 -10.59 14.37
C GLN A 92 -10.21 -11.56 13.97
N ARG A 93 -11.21 -11.71 14.84
CA ARG A 93 -12.42 -12.50 14.57
C ARG A 93 -13.57 -11.55 14.25
N ILE A 94 -14.17 -11.75 13.09
CA ILE A 94 -15.25 -10.90 12.56
C ILE A 94 -16.43 -11.80 12.26
N TYR A 95 -17.60 -11.44 12.82
CA TYR A 95 -18.85 -12.15 12.55
C TYR A 95 -19.66 -11.33 11.54
N LEU A 96 -19.95 -11.95 10.40
CA LEU A 96 -20.76 -11.37 9.32
C LEU A 96 -22.14 -12.04 9.32
N GLU A 97 -23.20 -11.22 9.32
CA GLU A 97 -24.58 -11.69 9.16
C GLU A 97 -24.81 -12.23 7.76
N ASN A 98 -24.26 -11.56 6.75
CA ASN A 98 -24.33 -12.01 5.37
C ASN A 98 -23.41 -13.22 5.14
N LYS A 99 -23.95 -14.42 5.28
CA LYS A 99 -23.23 -15.68 5.09
C LYS A 99 -22.67 -15.85 3.67
N ARG A 100 -23.27 -15.22 2.65
CA ARG A 100 -22.79 -15.22 1.27
C ARG A 100 -21.37 -14.63 1.15
N HIS A 101 -21.05 -13.60 1.96
CA HIS A 101 -19.70 -13.03 2.03
C HIS A 101 -18.70 -13.91 2.81
N VAL A 102 -19.18 -14.92 3.55
CA VAL A 102 -18.33 -15.89 4.26
C VAL A 102 -18.14 -17.15 3.42
N THR A 103 -19.23 -17.70 2.87
CA THR A 103 -19.23 -18.91 2.03
C THR A 103 -19.98 -18.58 0.74
N PRO A 104 -19.27 -18.02 -0.28
CA PRO A 104 -19.85 -17.69 -1.58
C PRO A 104 -20.41 -18.94 -2.29
N ASP A 105 -21.47 -18.78 -3.04
CA ASP A 105 -22.01 -19.82 -3.93
C ASP A 105 -21.19 -19.95 -5.24
N THR A 106 -21.56 -20.86 -6.11
CA THR A 106 -20.82 -21.15 -7.36
C THR A 106 -20.79 -19.93 -8.29
N LEU A 107 -21.88 -19.18 -8.41
CA LEU A 107 -21.95 -17.99 -9.26
C LEU A 107 -21.04 -16.88 -8.72
N ASP A 108 -21.01 -16.71 -7.38
CA ASP A 108 -20.10 -15.78 -6.72
C ASP A 108 -18.65 -16.18 -6.91
N LEU A 109 -18.33 -17.48 -6.84
CA LEU A 109 -16.96 -17.97 -7.04
C LEU A 109 -16.45 -17.68 -8.46
N ASP A 110 -17.29 -17.83 -9.49
CA ASP A 110 -16.93 -17.47 -10.87
C ASP A 110 -16.70 -15.96 -11.02
N ARG A 111 -17.59 -15.14 -10.45
CA ARG A 111 -17.41 -13.68 -10.37
C ARG A 111 -16.09 -13.31 -9.69
N ILE A 112 -15.84 -13.85 -8.50
CA ILE A 112 -14.63 -13.63 -7.70
C ILE A 112 -13.38 -14.01 -8.48
N LYS A 113 -13.40 -15.11 -9.23
CA LYS A 113 -12.27 -15.56 -10.06
C LYS A 113 -11.95 -14.54 -11.16
N GLY A 114 -12.96 -14.07 -11.90
CA GLY A 114 -12.79 -13.05 -12.94
C GLY A 114 -12.28 -11.72 -12.38
N GLU A 115 -12.86 -11.26 -11.25
CA GLU A 115 -12.43 -10.06 -10.55
C GLU A 115 -10.98 -10.16 -10.05
N SER A 116 -10.60 -11.32 -9.50
CA SER A 116 -9.23 -11.59 -9.03
C SER A 116 -8.20 -11.58 -10.17
N GLN A 117 -8.60 -11.99 -11.38
CA GLN A 117 -7.72 -11.91 -12.56
C GLN A 117 -7.51 -10.45 -13.00
N LYS A 118 -8.59 -9.66 -13.09
CA LYS A 118 -8.51 -8.23 -13.42
C LYS A 118 -7.64 -7.48 -12.41
N GLN A 119 -7.86 -7.72 -11.13
CA GLN A 119 -7.10 -7.08 -10.06
C GLN A 119 -5.62 -7.45 -10.13
N ARG A 120 -5.27 -8.73 -10.32
CA ARG A 120 -3.89 -9.15 -10.49
C ARG A 120 -3.22 -8.47 -11.67
N GLY A 121 -3.88 -8.41 -12.84
CA GLY A 121 -3.33 -7.71 -14.00
C GLY A 121 -2.97 -6.26 -13.69
N ALA A 122 -3.85 -5.54 -13.00
CA ALA A 122 -3.60 -4.16 -12.60
C ALA A 122 -2.49 -4.03 -11.53
N LEU A 123 -2.39 -4.97 -10.60
CA LEU A 123 -1.42 -4.92 -9.49
C LEU A 123 -0.02 -5.42 -9.89
N ASP A 124 0.08 -6.35 -10.84
CA ASP A 124 1.36 -6.90 -11.33
C ASP A 124 2.04 -6.03 -12.41
N ALA A 125 1.33 -5.08 -13.01
CA ALA A 125 1.91 -4.14 -13.96
C ALA A 125 3.10 -3.39 -13.34
N PHE A 126 4.18 -3.25 -14.12
CA PHE A 126 5.42 -2.59 -13.70
C PHE A 126 5.89 -1.67 -14.82
N ASP A 127 5.24 -0.53 -14.95
CA ASP A 127 5.47 0.48 -15.97
C ASP A 127 5.34 1.89 -15.39
N GLY A 128 5.62 2.89 -16.21
CA GLY A 128 5.60 4.29 -15.81
C GLY A 128 6.81 4.71 -14.97
N ASN A 129 6.88 5.99 -14.68
CA ASN A 129 7.90 6.60 -13.83
C ASN A 129 7.29 6.94 -12.48
N LEU A 130 8.01 6.67 -11.41
CA LEU A 130 7.64 7.05 -10.07
C LEU A 130 7.92 8.54 -9.87
N ASP A 131 6.88 9.32 -9.50
CA ASP A 131 7.03 10.74 -9.16
C ASP A 131 7.54 10.90 -7.73
N SER A 132 6.96 10.16 -6.78
CA SER A 132 7.37 10.16 -5.38
C SER A 132 6.97 8.88 -4.67
N ILE A 133 7.85 8.38 -3.81
CA ILE A 133 7.53 7.27 -2.90
C ILE A 133 6.74 7.74 -1.67
N ARG A 134 6.72 9.04 -1.39
CA ARG A 134 6.00 9.62 -0.25
C ARG A 134 4.53 9.81 -0.56
N MET A 135 3.70 9.36 0.37
CA MET A 135 2.26 9.42 0.27
C MET A 135 1.66 10.26 1.40
N ILE A 136 0.50 10.84 1.15
CA ILE A 136 -0.31 11.53 2.16
C ILE A 136 -1.45 10.64 2.63
N LEU A 137 -1.98 10.94 3.81
CA LEU A 137 -3.16 10.28 4.35
C LEU A 137 -4.40 10.59 3.48
N PRO A 138 -5.06 9.57 2.87
CA PRO A 138 -6.18 9.80 1.94
C PRO A 138 -7.48 10.22 2.63
N VAL A 139 -7.68 9.82 3.89
CA VAL A 139 -8.83 10.16 4.71
C VAL A 139 -8.42 10.21 6.18
N LYS A 140 -9.02 11.10 6.97
CA LYS A 140 -8.81 11.18 8.42
C LYS A 140 -9.86 10.36 9.15
N GLY A 141 -9.43 9.61 10.17
CA GLY A 141 -10.30 8.80 11.02
C GLY A 141 -9.50 7.83 11.88
N PRO A 142 -10.12 7.14 12.84
CA PRO A 142 -9.45 6.12 13.65
C PRO A 142 -9.13 4.88 12.81
N ILE A 143 -8.08 4.16 13.21
CA ILE A 143 -7.73 2.87 12.63
C ILE A 143 -8.67 1.81 13.18
N SER A 144 -9.58 1.30 12.35
CA SER A 144 -10.50 0.20 12.71
C SER A 144 -9.95 -1.19 12.39
N GLY A 145 -8.97 -1.26 11.47
CA GLY A 145 -8.32 -2.52 11.10
C GLY A 145 -6.89 -2.31 10.64
N PRO A 146 -5.87 -2.50 11.51
CA PRO A 146 -4.47 -2.42 11.10
C PRO A 146 -4.08 -3.53 10.14
N PHE A 147 -3.04 -3.25 9.33
CA PHE A 147 -2.43 -4.18 8.39
C PHE A 147 -1.92 -5.46 9.06
N GLY A 148 -1.96 -6.56 8.34
CA GLY A 148 -1.36 -7.83 8.71
C GLY A 148 -2.18 -8.69 9.67
N LYS A 149 -3.27 -8.21 10.28
CA LYS A 149 -4.09 -9.03 11.19
C LYS A 149 -4.53 -10.33 10.52
N ARG A 150 -4.33 -11.45 11.24
CA ARG A 150 -4.85 -12.77 10.85
C ARG A 150 -6.36 -12.76 11.02
N ARG A 151 -7.10 -12.83 9.91
CA ARG A 151 -8.57 -12.69 9.92
C ARG A 151 -9.26 -14.05 9.95
N PHE A 152 -10.29 -14.12 10.80
CA PHE A 152 -11.25 -15.22 10.85
C PHE A 152 -12.65 -14.62 10.65
N PHE A 153 -13.37 -15.08 9.61
CA PHE A 153 -14.76 -14.70 9.40
C PHE A 153 -15.66 -15.86 9.77
N ASN A 154 -16.54 -15.65 10.77
CA ASN A 154 -17.38 -16.69 11.34
C ASN A 154 -16.54 -17.95 11.66
N ASP A 155 -15.41 -17.74 12.36
CA ASP A 155 -14.39 -18.72 12.76
C ASP A 155 -13.64 -19.44 11.62
N GLN A 156 -13.92 -19.11 10.38
CA GLN A 156 -13.18 -19.65 9.23
C GLN A 156 -11.93 -18.80 8.94
N PRO A 157 -10.74 -19.41 8.84
CA PRO A 157 -9.51 -18.67 8.53
C PRO A 157 -9.59 -18.05 7.13
N ARG A 158 -9.08 -16.85 7.00
CA ARG A 158 -8.99 -16.07 5.75
C ARG A 158 -7.59 -15.54 5.54
N ARG A 159 -7.35 -15.01 4.34
CA ARG A 159 -6.09 -14.29 4.08
C ARG A 159 -5.92 -13.16 5.10
N PRO A 160 -4.70 -12.90 5.56
CA PRO A 160 -4.42 -11.77 6.45
C PRO A 160 -4.90 -10.45 5.85
N HIS A 161 -5.10 -9.45 6.69
CA HIS A 161 -5.50 -8.12 6.29
C HIS A 161 -4.40 -7.45 5.45
N SER A 162 -4.67 -7.19 4.17
CA SER A 162 -3.71 -6.72 3.18
C SER A 162 -3.63 -5.19 3.05
N GLY A 163 -4.24 -4.44 3.97
CA GLY A 163 -4.25 -2.98 4.00
C GLY A 163 -4.55 -2.46 5.40
N THR A 164 -4.82 -1.17 5.51
CA THR A 164 -5.23 -0.51 6.74
C THR A 164 -6.65 0.02 6.57
N ASP A 165 -7.55 -0.31 7.51
CA ASP A 165 -8.91 0.19 7.51
C ASP A 165 -8.98 1.46 8.36
N ILE A 166 -9.43 2.57 7.75
CA ILE A 166 -9.60 3.88 8.38
C ILE A 166 -11.09 4.18 8.43
N ALA A 167 -11.67 4.19 9.64
CA ALA A 167 -13.09 4.45 9.80
C ALA A 167 -13.42 5.91 9.52
N ALA A 168 -14.45 6.13 8.68
CA ALA A 168 -14.96 7.45 8.38
C ALA A 168 -16.43 7.33 7.92
N PRO A 169 -17.28 8.34 8.13
CA PRO A 169 -18.66 8.32 7.67
C PRO A 169 -18.76 8.13 6.14
N THR A 170 -19.82 7.44 5.69
CA THR A 170 -20.16 7.38 4.26
C THR A 170 -20.28 8.80 3.69
N GLY A 171 -19.74 9.01 2.49
CA GLY A 171 -19.70 10.31 1.84
C GLY A 171 -18.46 11.17 2.17
N THR A 172 -17.61 10.75 3.15
CA THR A 172 -16.34 11.45 3.43
C THR A 172 -15.43 11.40 2.20
N PRO A 173 -14.88 12.55 1.73
CA PRO A 173 -14.00 12.57 0.57
C PRO A 173 -12.72 11.77 0.78
N ILE A 174 -12.37 10.97 -0.23
CA ILE A 174 -11.09 10.23 -0.32
C ILE A 174 -10.18 10.97 -1.30
N LYS A 175 -8.93 11.20 -0.90
CA LYS A 175 -7.90 11.83 -1.72
C LYS A 175 -6.92 10.80 -2.26
N ALA A 176 -6.36 11.04 -3.45
CA ALA A 176 -5.23 10.26 -3.96
C ALA A 176 -4.03 10.42 -3.03
N ALA A 177 -3.48 9.32 -2.54
CA ALA A 177 -2.35 9.33 -1.61
C ALA A 177 -1.06 9.84 -2.25
N ALA A 178 -0.89 9.63 -3.56
CA ALA A 178 0.21 10.15 -4.38
C ALA A 178 -0.27 10.43 -5.81
N THR A 179 0.50 11.18 -6.58
CA THR A 179 0.32 11.37 -8.03
C THR A 179 0.42 10.04 -8.75
N GLY A 180 -0.42 9.80 -9.77
CA GLY A 180 -0.40 8.55 -10.53
C GLY A 180 -1.50 8.47 -11.57
N ARG A 181 -1.61 7.31 -12.20
CA ARG A 181 -2.66 6.99 -13.19
C ARG A 181 -3.65 6.00 -12.61
N VAL A 182 -4.93 6.25 -12.77
CA VAL A 182 -5.98 5.29 -12.40
C VAL A 182 -5.87 4.06 -13.29
N GLY A 183 -5.45 2.94 -12.70
CA GLY A 183 -5.18 1.68 -13.42
C GLY A 183 -6.36 0.71 -13.43
N LEU A 184 -7.25 0.81 -12.43
CA LEU A 184 -8.42 -0.06 -12.32
C LEU A 184 -9.53 0.62 -11.54
N ILE A 185 -10.76 0.50 -12.05
CA ILE A 185 -12.01 0.79 -11.34
C ILE A 185 -12.91 -0.44 -11.43
N GLY A 186 -13.66 -0.73 -10.37
CA GLY A 186 -14.62 -1.84 -10.38
C GLY A 186 -15.55 -1.83 -9.19
N ASP A 187 -16.57 -2.68 -9.28
CA ASP A 187 -17.45 -3.05 -8.16
C ASP A 187 -17.30 -4.56 -7.95
N PHE A 188 -16.43 -4.93 -7.01
CA PHE A 188 -15.99 -6.31 -6.79
C PHE A 188 -16.69 -6.91 -5.57
N PHE A 189 -16.93 -8.20 -5.63
CA PHE A 189 -17.69 -8.94 -4.64
C PHE A 189 -17.21 -8.70 -3.19
N PHE A 190 -15.90 -8.75 -2.96
CA PHE A 190 -15.32 -8.53 -1.63
C PHE A 190 -14.90 -7.08 -1.39
N ASN A 191 -14.31 -6.44 -2.41
CA ASN A 191 -13.76 -5.10 -2.27
C ASN A 191 -14.81 -3.99 -2.40
N GLY A 192 -16.01 -4.33 -2.90
CA GLY A 192 -17.00 -3.33 -3.29
C GLY A 192 -16.49 -2.43 -4.39
N ARG A 193 -16.94 -1.18 -4.43
CA ARG A 193 -16.41 -0.19 -5.35
C ARG A 193 -14.97 0.15 -4.97
N LEU A 194 -14.08 0.04 -5.94
CA LEU A 194 -12.66 0.24 -5.72
C LEU A 194 -12.02 1.08 -6.82
N VAL A 195 -10.91 1.71 -6.45
CA VAL A 195 -9.98 2.40 -7.34
C VAL A 195 -8.58 1.88 -7.04
N VAL A 196 -7.80 1.57 -8.08
CA VAL A 196 -6.36 1.34 -7.99
C VAL A 196 -5.67 2.48 -8.73
N ILE A 197 -4.71 3.13 -8.09
CA ILE A 197 -3.84 4.13 -8.71
C ILE A 197 -2.45 3.55 -8.85
N ASP A 198 -1.91 3.59 -10.06
CA ASP A 198 -0.53 3.23 -10.38
C ASP A 198 0.33 4.48 -10.30
N HIS A 199 1.35 4.43 -9.43
CA HIS A 199 2.30 5.51 -9.20
C HIS A 199 3.60 5.35 -10.00
N GLY A 200 3.73 4.25 -10.72
CA GLY A 200 4.93 3.86 -11.48
C GLY A 200 5.83 2.89 -10.71
N GLU A 201 6.73 2.23 -11.44
CA GLU A 201 7.77 1.35 -10.90
C GLU A 201 7.24 0.25 -9.96
N GLY A 202 6.00 -0.23 -10.20
CA GLY A 202 5.35 -1.28 -9.41
C GLY A 202 4.78 -0.82 -8.05
N LEU A 203 4.77 0.49 -7.77
CA LEU A 203 4.13 1.06 -6.59
C LEU A 203 2.69 1.48 -6.91
N LYS A 204 1.73 0.97 -6.13
CA LYS A 204 0.30 1.24 -6.32
C LYS A 204 -0.42 1.47 -5.00
N THR A 205 -1.52 2.22 -5.06
CA THR A 205 -2.48 2.31 -3.96
C THR A 205 -3.84 1.78 -4.38
N MET A 206 -4.54 1.15 -3.45
CA MET A 206 -5.87 0.60 -3.65
C MET A 206 -6.83 1.14 -2.58
N TYR A 207 -7.97 1.64 -3.05
CA TYR A 207 -9.01 2.27 -2.24
C TYR A 207 -10.29 1.45 -2.39
N ASN A 208 -10.70 0.72 -1.35
CA ASN A 208 -11.87 -0.16 -1.40
C ASN A 208 -13.04 0.37 -0.58
N HIS A 209 -14.18 -0.28 -0.76
CA HIS A 209 -15.43 -0.06 -0.04
C HIS A 209 -16.04 1.32 -0.28
N MET A 210 -15.68 1.98 -1.41
CA MET A 210 -16.13 3.32 -1.76
C MET A 210 -17.65 3.36 -1.97
N ASP A 211 -18.26 4.51 -1.65
CA ASP A 211 -19.66 4.80 -2.00
C ASP A 211 -19.76 5.35 -3.41
N ARG A 212 -18.89 6.29 -3.77
CA ARG A 212 -18.83 6.92 -5.10
C ARG A 212 -17.41 6.99 -5.59
N VAL A 213 -17.23 6.79 -6.89
CA VAL A 213 -15.96 6.99 -7.61
C VAL A 213 -16.11 8.19 -8.53
N ASP A 214 -15.20 9.17 -8.41
CA ASP A 214 -15.24 10.46 -9.13
C ASP A 214 -14.17 10.56 -10.22
N VAL A 215 -13.48 9.48 -10.52
CA VAL A 215 -12.41 9.38 -11.53
C VAL A 215 -12.71 8.27 -12.54
N ARG A 216 -11.94 8.20 -13.63
CA ARG A 216 -12.07 7.18 -14.69
C ARG A 216 -10.73 6.46 -14.90
N GLU A 217 -10.78 5.23 -15.41
CA GLU A 217 -9.57 4.49 -15.79
C GLU A 217 -8.75 5.26 -16.84
N GLY A 218 -7.43 5.21 -16.70
CA GLY A 218 -6.48 5.97 -17.51
C GLY A 218 -6.30 7.44 -17.10
N GLN A 219 -7.15 7.99 -16.22
CA GLN A 219 -7.01 9.37 -15.74
C GLN A 219 -5.75 9.52 -14.89
N VAL A 220 -4.98 10.58 -15.16
CA VAL A 220 -3.90 11.01 -14.25
C VAL A 220 -4.53 11.84 -13.14
N VAL A 221 -4.15 11.53 -11.90
CA VAL A 221 -4.55 12.24 -10.69
C VAL A 221 -3.30 12.76 -9.96
N THR A 222 -3.42 13.93 -9.36
CA THR A 222 -2.35 14.50 -8.53
C THR A 222 -2.54 14.13 -7.08
N GLN A 223 -1.44 14.10 -6.31
CA GLN A 223 -1.51 13.88 -4.86
C GLN A 223 -2.49 14.88 -4.21
N GLY A 224 -3.38 14.39 -3.36
CA GLY A 224 -4.40 15.20 -2.67
C GLY A 224 -5.67 15.44 -3.47
N GLN A 225 -5.73 15.08 -4.77
CA GLN A 225 -6.93 15.21 -5.59
C GLN A 225 -8.04 14.29 -5.06
N PRO A 226 -9.30 14.78 -4.92
CA PRO A 226 -10.44 13.91 -4.61
C PRO A 226 -10.65 12.85 -5.70
N ILE A 227 -10.86 11.60 -5.30
CA ILE A 227 -11.08 10.46 -6.20
C ILE A 227 -12.42 9.75 -5.98
N GLY A 228 -13.17 10.14 -4.95
CA GLY A 228 -14.46 9.58 -4.59
C GLY A 228 -14.74 9.74 -3.10
N THR A 229 -15.63 8.90 -2.57
CA THR A 229 -16.07 8.98 -1.17
C THR A 229 -16.06 7.65 -0.46
N VAL A 230 -15.84 7.67 0.86
CA VAL A 230 -15.95 6.51 1.75
C VAL A 230 -17.34 5.92 1.70
N GLY A 231 -17.44 4.61 1.74
CA GLY A 231 -18.70 3.88 1.78
C GLY A 231 -18.65 2.62 2.64
N ALA A 232 -19.59 1.72 2.35
CA ALA A 232 -19.72 0.42 2.99
C ALA A 232 -20.07 -0.66 1.96
N THR A 233 -19.52 -0.57 0.75
CA THR A 233 -19.77 -1.56 -0.32
C THR A 233 -18.87 -2.78 -0.18
N GLY A 234 -19.31 -3.94 -0.70
CA GLY A 234 -18.58 -5.21 -0.59
C GLY A 234 -18.71 -5.87 0.79
N ARG A 235 -17.64 -6.54 1.24
CA ARG A 235 -17.61 -7.32 2.48
C ARG A 235 -17.11 -6.49 3.65
N VAL A 236 -18.00 -5.78 4.32
CA VAL A 236 -17.71 -4.89 5.44
C VAL A 236 -18.72 -5.04 6.58
N THR A 237 -18.37 -4.54 7.77
CA THR A 237 -19.28 -4.42 8.93
C THR A 237 -19.73 -2.98 9.18
N GLY A 238 -19.12 -2.01 8.51
CA GLY A 238 -19.44 -0.58 8.67
C GLY A 238 -18.64 0.28 7.70
N ALA A 239 -18.96 1.56 7.63
CA ALA A 239 -18.32 2.51 6.72
C ALA A 239 -16.85 2.74 7.08
N HIS A 240 -15.94 2.54 6.13
CA HIS A 240 -14.50 2.79 6.26
C HIS A 240 -13.83 2.83 4.88
N LEU A 241 -12.65 3.43 4.82
CA LEU A 241 -11.72 3.22 3.70
C LEU A 241 -10.80 2.06 4.04
N HIS A 242 -10.78 1.02 3.20
CA HIS A 242 -9.67 0.07 3.19
C HIS A 242 -8.59 0.58 2.23
N LEU A 243 -7.45 0.96 2.79
CA LEU A 243 -6.29 1.45 2.04
C LEU A 243 -5.25 0.34 1.92
N GLY A 244 -4.96 -0.09 0.69
CA GLY A 244 -3.85 -0.99 0.36
C GLY A 244 -2.69 -0.22 -0.26
N VAL A 245 -1.45 -0.59 0.08
CA VAL A 245 -0.24 -0.23 -0.66
C VAL A 245 0.36 -1.51 -1.23
N ILE A 246 0.63 -1.49 -2.52
CA ILE A 246 1.19 -2.62 -3.26
C ILE A 246 2.55 -2.21 -3.80
N LEU A 247 3.55 -3.04 -3.55
CA LEU A 247 4.91 -2.86 -4.06
C LEU A 247 5.37 -4.17 -4.69
N ASN A 248 5.80 -4.12 -5.96
CA ASN A 248 6.27 -5.29 -6.72
C ASN A 248 5.22 -6.44 -6.78
N GLY A 249 3.92 -6.09 -6.83
CA GLY A 249 2.80 -7.03 -6.88
C GLY A 249 2.43 -7.67 -5.54
N VAL A 250 2.97 -7.22 -4.42
CA VAL A 250 2.61 -7.71 -3.07
C VAL A 250 2.13 -6.58 -2.17
N SER A 251 1.18 -6.87 -1.28
CA SER A 251 0.70 -5.90 -0.29
C SER A 251 1.73 -5.72 0.81
N VAL A 252 2.03 -4.46 1.11
CA VAL A 252 2.95 -4.02 2.16
C VAL A 252 2.25 -3.08 3.14
N ASP A 253 2.78 -2.91 4.34
CA ASP A 253 2.19 -2.09 5.38
C ASP A 253 2.12 -0.62 4.95
N PRO A 254 0.92 -0.02 4.81
CA PRO A 254 0.76 1.37 4.39
C PRO A 254 1.49 2.38 5.27
N VAL A 255 1.72 2.06 6.54
CA VAL A 255 2.43 2.94 7.50
C VAL A 255 3.85 3.27 7.05
N LEU A 256 4.48 2.43 6.23
CA LEU A 256 5.83 2.65 5.70
C LEU A 256 5.89 3.77 4.66
N PHE A 257 4.77 4.03 3.99
CA PHE A 257 4.62 5.06 2.93
C PHE A 257 3.88 6.30 3.43
N ILE A 258 3.04 6.13 4.47
CA ILE A 258 2.20 7.17 5.08
C ILE A 258 2.42 7.14 6.60
N PRO A 259 3.52 7.74 7.10
CA PRO A 259 3.87 7.70 8.53
C PRO A 259 2.80 8.29 9.44
N GLU A 260 1.96 9.20 8.94
CA GLU A 260 0.84 9.80 9.67
C GLU A 260 -0.16 8.77 10.19
N ILE A 261 -0.24 7.58 9.59
CA ILE A 261 -1.09 6.48 10.07
C ILE A 261 -0.74 6.10 11.52
N ARG A 262 0.54 6.22 11.94
CA ARG A 262 0.97 5.92 13.32
C ARG A 262 0.35 6.84 14.37
N SER A 263 0.01 8.05 13.97
CA SER A 263 -0.56 9.06 14.86
C SER A 263 -2.10 9.03 14.94
N LEU A 264 -2.75 8.17 14.13
CA LEU A 264 -4.19 8.04 14.14
C LEU A 264 -4.66 7.26 15.38
N PRO A 265 -5.84 7.61 15.97
CA PRO A 265 -6.44 6.82 17.04
C PRO A 265 -6.66 5.35 16.62
N GLN A 266 -6.54 4.43 17.60
CA GLN A 266 -6.76 3.00 17.45
C GLN A 266 -8.17 2.61 17.89
#